data_30037dcbdadcbd0ef73c4fd51f7d730e
#
_entry.id   30037dcbdadcbd0ef73c4fd51f7d730e
#
_cell.length_a   1.000
_cell.length_b   1.000
_cell.length_c   1.000
_cell.angle_alpha   90.00
_cell.angle_beta   90.00
_cell.angle_gamma   90.00
#
_symmetry.space_group_name_H-M   'P 1'
#
loop_
_entity.id
_entity.type
_entity.pdbx_description
1 polymer ?
#
loop_
_entity_poly.entity_id
_entity_poly.type
_entity_poly.pdbx_seq_one_letter_code
_entity_poly.pdbx_strand_id
1 'polypeptide(L)'
;MSSVVYDMAKKDETKEKVIKVLNDNEIAFEVTNCCGSEKICIDLNGENECCNKPCCSRDLIVQTSNKDVFRIHPSEIIYIAIENRKSAVYVDGKRIETNLSLEYWKDTLNPKIFAQPHSSFLVNLCYVEEVTKDFVKMKYKGEEYSVYTSTRKVNDFKKAILEWNG
;
A
#
# COMPACT_ATOMS: atom_id res chain seq x y z
N MET A 1 7.08 -25.12 5.63
CA MET A 1 7.05 -23.74 5.09
C MET A 1 6.34 -22.85 6.11
N SER A 2 7.07 -22.25 6.99
CA SER A 2 6.44 -21.47 8.06
C SER A 2 7.27 -20.22 8.29
N SER A 3 6.92 -19.15 7.57
CA SER A 3 7.27 -17.80 7.99
C SER A 3 6.21 -17.34 8.99
N VAL A 4 6.62 -16.92 10.17
CA VAL A 4 5.70 -16.34 11.16
C VAL A 4 5.79 -14.83 11.04
N VAL A 5 4.67 -14.20 10.68
CA VAL A 5 4.54 -12.76 10.57
C VAL A 5 3.79 -12.24 11.81
N TYR A 6 4.43 -11.39 12.60
CA TYR A 6 3.78 -10.68 13.70
C TYR A 6 3.36 -9.28 13.24
N ASP A 7 2.08 -8.99 13.35
CA ASP A 7 1.51 -7.66 13.13
C ASP A 7 1.62 -6.82 14.40
N MET A 8 2.37 -5.73 14.34
CA MET A 8 2.75 -4.89 15.48
C MET A 8 1.86 -3.65 15.64
N ALA A 9 0.62 -3.68 15.15
CA ALA A 9 -0.32 -2.56 15.27
C ALA A 9 -0.72 -2.20 16.72
N LYS A 10 -0.17 -2.88 17.72
CA LYS A 10 -0.47 -2.63 19.16
C LYS A 10 0.80 -2.60 20.01
N LYS A 11 1.21 -1.36 20.38
CA LYS A 11 2.17 -0.94 21.43
C LYS A 11 3.66 -1.23 21.20
N ASP A 12 4.46 -0.16 21.23
CA ASP A 12 5.93 -0.15 21.19
C ASP A 12 6.62 -1.10 22.21
N GLU A 13 6.02 -1.27 23.36
CA GLU A 13 6.57 -2.12 24.44
C GLU A 13 6.63 -3.61 24.08
N THR A 14 5.72 -4.09 23.23
CA THR A 14 5.69 -5.48 22.77
C THR A 14 6.75 -5.73 21.70
N LYS A 15 7.02 -4.73 20.85
CA LYS A 15 8.02 -4.79 19.78
C LYS A 15 9.42 -5.00 20.35
N GLU A 16 9.83 -4.17 21.31
CA GLU A 16 11.13 -4.28 21.94
C GLU A 16 11.36 -5.64 22.61
N LYS A 17 10.31 -6.17 23.25
CA LYS A 17 10.37 -7.51 23.88
C LYS A 17 10.55 -8.62 22.85
N VAL A 18 9.84 -8.56 21.72
CA VAL A 18 9.95 -9.57 20.66
C VAL A 18 11.34 -9.49 20.01
N ILE A 19 11.81 -8.29 19.67
CA ILE A 19 13.14 -8.09 19.08
C ILE A 19 14.23 -8.61 20.02
N LYS A 20 14.11 -8.34 21.33
CA LYS A 20 15.07 -8.84 22.31
C LYS A 20 15.10 -10.36 22.36
N VAL A 21 13.94 -11.02 22.40
CA VAL A 21 13.86 -12.50 22.41
C VAL A 21 14.45 -13.08 21.14
N LEU A 22 14.24 -12.48 19.98
CA LEU A 22 14.80 -12.95 18.69
C LEU A 22 16.33 -12.81 18.69
N ASN A 23 16.87 -11.68 19.17
CA ASN A 23 18.30 -11.46 19.29
C ASN A 23 18.95 -12.41 20.30
N ASP A 24 18.31 -12.61 21.46
CA ASP A 24 18.83 -13.49 22.52
C ASP A 24 18.88 -14.98 22.09
N ASN A 25 18.09 -15.36 21.09
CA ASN A 25 18.07 -16.72 20.53
C ASN A 25 18.79 -16.85 19.17
N GLU A 26 19.50 -15.79 18.72
CA GLU A 26 20.20 -15.75 17.42
C GLU A 26 19.29 -16.07 16.22
N ILE A 27 18.01 -15.73 16.33
CA ILE A 27 17.02 -15.95 15.25
C ILE A 27 17.10 -14.78 14.27
N ALA A 28 17.37 -15.07 13.00
CA ALA A 28 17.36 -14.06 11.95
C ALA A 28 15.96 -13.50 11.75
N PHE A 29 15.81 -12.19 11.75
CA PHE A 29 14.56 -11.50 11.51
C PHE A 29 14.81 -10.18 10.77
N GLU A 30 13.79 -9.72 10.07
CA GLU A 30 13.78 -8.43 9.40
C GLU A 30 12.55 -7.62 9.83
N VAL A 31 12.75 -6.34 10.11
CA VAL A 31 11.65 -5.41 10.40
C VAL A 31 11.27 -4.70 9.12
N THR A 32 10.07 -4.95 8.61
CA THR A 32 9.57 -4.36 7.38
C THR A 32 8.33 -3.52 7.62
N ASN A 33 8.19 -2.44 6.86
CA ASN A 33 6.97 -1.65 6.82
C ASN A 33 6.10 -2.14 5.66
N CYS A 34 4.97 -2.75 5.98
CA CYS A 34 4.03 -3.21 4.99
C CYS A 34 2.62 -2.70 5.32
N CYS A 35 1.96 -2.07 4.34
CA CYS A 35 0.60 -1.56 4.48
C CYS A 35 0.41 -0.57 5.65
N GLY A 36 1.41 0.30 5.90
CA GLY A 36 1.35 1.31 6.97
C GLY A 36 1.58 0.77 8.38
N SER A 37 1.93 -0.50 8.54
CA SER A 37 2.31 -1.10 9.82
C SER A 37 3.70 -1.72 9.75
N GLU A 38 4.47 -1.57 10.84
CA GLU A 38 5.73 -2.29 11.00
C GLU A 38 5.45 -3.76 11.32
N LYS A 39 6.13 -4.66 10.64
CA LYS A 39 6.06 -6.11 10.85
C LYS A 39 7.44 -6.68 11.07
N ILE A 40 7.53 -7.66 11.95
CA ILE A 40 8.74 -8.46 12.15
C ILE A 40 8.54 -9.75 11.35
N CYS A 41 9.40 -9.94 10.35
CA CYS A 41 9.46 -11.18 9.58
C CYS A 41 10.57 -12.05 10.14
N ILE A 42 10.24 -13.24 10.61
CA ILE A 42 11.20 -14.22 11.13
C ILE A 42 11.46 -15.22 10.00
N ASP A 43 12.72 -15.29 9.59
CA ASP A 43 13.16 -16.27 8.60
C ASP A 43 13.57 -17.58 9.30
N LEU A 44 12.77 -18.60 9.15
CA LEU A 44 13.05 -19.91 9.73
C LEU A 44 13.84 -20.84 8.78
N ASN A 45 14.03 -20.45 7.51
CA ASN A 45 14.62 -21.32 6.48
C ASN A 45 15.70 -20.66 5.60
N GLY A 46 16.13 -19.43 5.88
CA GLY A 46 17.17 -18.72 5.10
C GLY A 46 16.74 -18.29 3.69
N GLU A 47 15.47 -18.36 3.36
CA GLU A 47 14.90 -17.80 2.14
C GLU A 47 14.14 -16.53 2.53
N ASN A 48 14.67 -15.37 2.15
CA ASN A 48 14.09 -14.03 2.39
C ASN A 48 12.75 -13.86 1.65
N GLU A 49 11.76 -14.64 2.02
CA GLU A 49 10.36 -14.38 1.65
C GLU A 49 9.68 -13.54 2.74
N CYS A 50 10.13 -12.29 2.86
CA CYS A 50 9.39 -11.30 3.63
C CYS A 50 8.00 -11.14 3.01
N CYS A 51 7.00 -11.72 3.68
CA CYS A 51 5.58 -11.74 3.34
C CYS A 51 5.29 -12.08 1.85
N ASN A 52 4.82 -13.28 1.60
CA ASN A 52 4.12 -13.67 0.35
C ASN A 52 2.82 -12.85 0.12
N LYS A 53 2.71 -11.67 0.74
CA LYS A 53 1.59 -10.76 0.48
C LYS A 53 1.87 -9.96 -0.78
N PRO A 54 0.85 -9.79 -1.63
CA PRO A 54 0.97 -9.03 -2.88
C PRO A 54 1.37 -7.56 -2.69
N CYS A 55 1.52 -7.06 -1.46
CA CYS A 55 2.01 -5.72 -1.15
C CYS A 55 3.54 -5.56 -1.17
N CYS A 56 4.30 -6.67 -1.19
CA CYS A 56 5.78 -6.61 -1.24
C CYS A 56 6.26 -6.60 -2.70
N SER A 57 5.98 -5.54 -3.39
CA SER A 57 6.50 -5.27 -4.73
C SER A 57 7.78 -4.41 -4.66
N ARG A 58 8.57 -4.48 -5.73
CA ARG A 58 9.79 -3.67 -5.84
C ARG A 58 9.46 -2.18 -5.87
N ASP A 59 10.39 -1.35 -5.37
CA ASP A 59 10.29 0.10 -5.50
C ASP A 59 10.11 0.52 -6.96
N LEU A 60 9.28 1.52 -7.15
CA LEU A 60 9.04 2.15 -8.44
C LEU A 60 9.92 3.40 -8.58
N ILE A 61 10.50 3.58 -9.75
CA ILE A 61 11.19 4.81 -10.10
C ILE A 61 10.25 5.66 -10.92
N VAL A 62 9.89 6.81 -10.38
CA VAL A 62 8.92 7.73 -10.99
C VAL A 62 9.61 9.06 -11.32
N GLN A 63 9.54 9.45 -12.58
CA GLN A 63 10.00 10.76 -13.01
C GLN A 63 8.83 11.75 -13.04
N THR A 64 9.02 12.90 -12.42
CA THR A 64 8.05 14.00 -12.45
C THR A 64 8.07 14.76 -13.77
N SER A 65 7.06 15.61 -13.96
CA SER A 65 7.04 16.56 -15.09
C SER A 65 8.23 17.51 -15.12
N ASN A 66 8.84 17.78 -13.95
CA ASN A 66 10.02 18.66 -13.79
C ASN A 66 11.36 17.90 -13.90
N LYS A 67 11.33 16.61 -14.29
CA LYS A 67 12.49 15.71 -14.39
C LYS A 67 13.11 15.27 -13.06
N ASP A 68 12.50 15.59 -11.91
CA ASP A 68 12.89 15.02 -10.64
C ASP A 68 12.59 13.51 -10.63
N VAL A 69 13.41 12.74 -9.93
CA VAL A 69 13.26 11.28 -9.84
C VAL A 69 12.96 10.90 -8.41
N PHE A 70 11.87 10.17 -8.22
CA PHE A 70 11.45 9.62 -6.93
C PHE A 70 11.50 8.11 -6.96
N ARG A 71 11.97 7.54 -5.85
CA ARG A 71 11.81 6.12 -5.56
C ARG A 71 10.64 5.97 -4.61
N ILE A 72 9.63 5.19 -4.99
CA ILE A 72 8.37 5.03 -4.27
C ILE A 72 8.12 3.55 -4.08
N HIS A 73 7.90 3.14 -2.84
CA HIS A 73 7.40 1.79 -2.60
C HIS A 73 5.87 1.76 -2.82
N PRO A 74 5.32 0.77 -3.55
CA PRO A 74 3.88 0.70 -3.82
C PRO A 74 2.99 0.74 -2.57
N SER A 75 3.46 0.23 -1.43
CA SER A 75 2.73 0.31 -0.16
C SER A 75 2.61 1.74 0.40
N GLU A 76 3.41 2.68 -0.07
CA GLU A 76 3.32 4.09 0.35
C GLU A 76 2.31 4.88 -0.49
N ILE A 77 1.88 4.31 -1.63
CA ILE A 77 0.88 4.93 -2.50
C ILE A 77 -0.50 4.78 -1.87
N ILE A 78 -1.12 5.90 -1.55
CA ILE A 78 -2.47 5.95 -0.98
C ILE A 78 -3.50 5.85 -2.10
N TYR A 79 -3.39 6.73 -3.08
CA TYR A 79 -4.16 6.69 -4.32
C TYR A 79 -3.48 7.49 -5.42
N ILE A 80 -3.93 7.29 -6.66
CA ILE A 80 -3.50 8.03 -7.84
C ILE A 80 -4.73 8.68 -8.46
N ALA A 81 -4.60 9.96 -8.81
CA ALA A 81 -5.66 10.74 -9.43
C ALA A 81 -5.23 11.26 -10.81
N ILE A 82 -6.17 11.41 -11.74
CA ILE A 82 -5.96 12.19 -12.95
C ILE A 82 -6.40 13.62 -12.70
N GLU A 83 -5.46 14.54 -12.73
CA GLU A 83 -5.66 15.97 -12.55
C GLU A 83 -5.02 16.71 -13.72
N ASN A 84 -5.76 17.59 -14.38
CA ASN A 84 -5.26 18.37 -15.52
C ASN A 84 -4.57 17.51 -16.61
N ARG A 85 -5.13 16.32 -16.90
CA ARG A 85 -4.60 15.33 -17.86
C ARG A 85 -3.26 14.68 -17.47
N LYS A 86 -2.82 14.84 -16.22
CA LYS A 86 -1.62 14.23 -15.67
C LYS A 86 -1.99 13.35 -14.48
N SER A 87 -1.16 12.38 -14.18
CA SER A 87 -1.31 11.61 -12.94
C SER A 87 -0.68 12.34 -11.77
N ALA A 88 -1.44 12.45 -10.69
CA ALA A 88 -0.95 12.87 -9.38
C ALA A 88 -0.94 11.64 -8.46
N VAL A 89 0.24 11.26 -7.98
CA VAL A 89 0.45 10.15 -7.03
C VAL A 89 0.50 10.72 -5.63
N TYR A 90 -0.39 10.26 -4.78
CA TYR A 90 -0.45 10.64 -3.36
C TYR A 90 0.26 9.59 -2.51
N VAL A 91 1.39 9.99 -1.94
CA VAL A 91 2.34 9.13 -1.24
C VAL A 91 2.77 9.80 0.05
N ASP A 92 2.50 9.17 1.19
CA ASP A 92 3.02 9.60 2.51
C ASP A 92 2.94 11.13 2.74
N GLY A 93 1.76 11.72 2.57
CA GLY A 93 1.53 13.16 2.72
C GLY A 93 2.10 14.04 1.59
N LYS A 94 2.66 13.45 0.54
CA LYS A 94 3.20 14.15 -0.63
C LYS A 94 2.34 13.92 -1.87
N ARG A 95 2.29 14.92 -2.73
CA ARG A 95 1.68 14.82 -4.05
C ARG A 95 2.78 14.92 -5.11
N ILE A 96 2.92 13.88 -5.92
CA ILE A 96 3.92 13.78 -6.98
C ILE A 96 3.21 13.78 -8.33
N GLU A 97 3.42 14.82 -9.13
CA GLU A 97 2.86 14.91 -10.47
C GLU A 97 3.77 14.25 -11.49
N THR A 98 3.21 13.39 -12.35
CA THR A 98 3.93 12.66 -13.39
C THR A 98 3.17 12.65 -14.71
N ASN A 99 3.88 12.48 -15.80
CA ASN A 99 3.29 12.34 -17.14
C ASN A 99 2.85 10.90 -17.46
N LEU A 100 3.01 9.95 -16.53
CA LEU A 100 2.56 8.58 -16.70
C LEU A 100 1.03 8.52 -16.72
N SER A 101 0.44 7.67 -17.55
CA SER A 101 -1.01 7.51 -17.63
C SER A 101 -1.56 6.68 -16.47
N LEU A 102 -2.86 6.78 -16.20
CA LEU A 102 -3.52 5.91 -15.21
C LEU A 102 -3.46 4.43 -15.64
N GLU A 103 -3.49 4.17 -16.96
CA GLU A 103 -3.35 2.83 -17.52
C GLU A 103 -1.97 2.22 -17.18
N TYR A 104 -0.90 3.01 -17.35
CA TYR A 104 0.44 2.59 -16.91
C TYR A 104 0.47 2.16 -15.44
N TRP A 105 -0.19 2.92 -14.56
CA TRP A 105 -0.27 2.59 -13.14
C TRP A 105 -1.06 1.31 -12.87
N LYS A 106 -2.15 1.09 -13.59
CA LYS A 106 -2.94 -0.15 -13.51
C LYS A 106 -2.15 -1.38 -13.93
N ASP A 107 -1.32 -1.25 -14.96
CA ASP A 107 -0.49 -2.36 -15.47
C ASP A 107 0.73 -2.61 -14.57
N THR A 108 1.20 -1.58 -13.88
CA THR A 108 2.40 -1.65 -13.02
C THR A 108 2.08 -2.10 -11.60
N LEU A 109 0.96 -1.64 -11.04
CA LEU A 109 0.55 -1.92 -9.67
C LEU A 109 -0.26 -3.22 -9.58
N ASN A 110 -0.17 -3.89 -8.44
CA ASN A 110 -0.87 -5.15 -8.23
C ASN A 110 -2.41 -4.94 -8.22
N PRO A 111 -3.15 -5.55 -9.15
CA PRO A 111 -4.60 -5.39 -9.26
C PRO A 111 -5.38 -5.97 -8.07
N LYS A 112 -4.76 -6.78 -7.22
CA LYS A 112 -5.35 -7.27 -5.98
C LYS A 112 -5.31 -6.25 -4.85
N ILE A 113 -4.44 -5.22 -4.98
CA ILE A 113 -4.25 -4.18 -3.97
C ILE A 113 -4.81 -2.84 -4.43
N PHE A 114 -4.77 -2.59 -5.73
CA PHE A 114 -5.22 -1.33 -6.32
C PHE A 114 -6.47 -1.54 -7.18
N ALA A 115 -7.50 -0.77 -6.88
CA ALA A 115 -8.76 -0.82 -7.63
C ALA A 115 -9.28 0.58 -7.98
N GLN A 116 -10.12 0.66 -9.01
CA GLN A 116 -10.69 1.91 -9.52
C GLN A 116 -12.13 2.14 -9.03
N PRO A 117 -12.37 3.10 -8.11
CA PRO A 117 -13.73 3.54 -7.77
C PRO A 117 -14.34 4.48 -8.83
N HIS A 118 -13.48 5.11 -9.63
CA HIS A 118 -13.83 6.05 -10.69
C HIS A 118 -12.79 6.00 -11.81
N SER A 119 -13.14 6.43 -13.03
CA SER A 119 -12.23 6.44 -14.18
C SER A 119 -10.96 7.26 -13.97
N SER A 120 -10.99 8.24 -13.08
CA SER A 120 -9.87 9.15 -12.78
C SER A 120 -9.09 8.79 -11.52
N PHE A 121 -9.46 7.73 -10.81
CA PHE A 121 -8.80 7.34 -9.56
C PHE A 121 -8.40 5.87 -9.56
N LEU A 122 -7.24 5.60 -8.97
CA LEU A 122 -6.76 4.26 -8.62
C LEU A 122 -6.40 4.28 -7.14
N VAL A 123 -7.06 3.46 -6.33
CA VAL A 123 -7.02 3.50 -4.86
C VAL A 123 -6.36 2.25 -4.32
N ASN A 124 -5.51 2.43 -3.32
CA ASN A 124 -4.92 1.33 -2.56
C ASN A 124 -5.93 0.81 -1.53
N LEU A 125 -6.36 -0.43 -1.69
CA LEU A 125 -7.37 -1.08 -0.83
C LEU A 125 -6.92 -1.23 0.62
N CYS A 126 -5.61 -1.26 0.87
CA CYS A 126 -5.05 -1.36 2.23
C CYS A 126 -5.48 -0.20 3.14
N TYR A 127 -5.79 0.96 2.57
CA TYR A 127 -6.09 2.18 3.32
C TYR A 127 -7.56 2.57 3.32
N VAL A 128 -8.41 1.80 2.65
CA VAL A 128 -9.84 2.07 2.57
C VAL A 128 -10.52 1.77 3.90
N GLU A 129 -11.19 2.78 4.46
CA GLU A 129 -12.02 2.64 5.67
C GLU A 129 -13.51 2.52 5.34
N GLU A 130 -13.97 3.32 4.37
CA GLU A 130 -15.41 3.39 4.04
C GLU A 130 -15.62 3.52 2.54
N VAL A 131 -16.61 2.81 2.02
CA VAL A 131 -17.06 2.93 0.62
C VAL A 131 -18.55 3.19 0.58
N THR A 132 -18.92 4.35 0.09
CA THR A 132 -20.32 4.72 -0.16
C THR A 132 -20.63 4.66 -1.67
N LYS A 133 -21.83 5.06 -2.05
CA LYS A 133 -22.19 5.23 -3.47
C LYS A 133 -21.51 6.43 -4.12
N ASP A 134 -21.11 7.44 -3.32
CA ASP A 134 -20.64 8.73 -3.81
C ASP A 134 -19.12 8.91 -3.62
N PHE A 135 -18.51 8.26 -2.63
CA PHE A 135 -17.09 8.41 -2.32
C PHE A 135 -16.47 7.17 -1.63
N VAL A 136 -15.15 7.13 -1.68
CA VAL A 136 -14.28 6.23 -0.90
C VAL A 136 -13.49 7.07 0.08
N LYS A 137 -13.53 6.72 1.35
CA LYS A 137 -12.65 7.29 2.39
C LYS A 137 -11.48 6.36 2.63
N MET A 138 -10.32 6.95 2.77
CA MET A 138 -9.06 6.28 3.07
C MET A 138 -8.40 6.94 4.26
N LYS A 139 -7.65 6.17 5.03
CA LYS A 139 -6.84 6.69 6.13
C LYS A 139 -5.42 6.15 6.05
N TYR A 140 -4.46 7.05 6.17
CA TYR A 140 -3.03 6.73 6.16
C TYR A 140 -2.31 7.55 7.21
N LYS A 141 -1.64 6.91 8.16
CA LYS A 141 -0.88 7.56 9.26
C LYS A 141 -1.67 8.63 10.03
N GLY A 142 -2.98 8.44 10.18
CA GLY A 142 -3.86 9.39 10.87
C GLY A 142 -4.48 10.48 9.99
N GLU A 143 -4.02 10.64 8.75
CA GLU A 143 -4.61 11.56 7.77
C GLU A 143 -5.72 10.89 6.98
N GLU A 144 -6.79 11.65 6.71
CA GLU A 144 -7.95 11.18 5.95
C GLU A 144 -7.91 11.72 4.51
N TYR A 145 -8.23 10.83 3.58
CA TYR A 145 -8.32 11.12 2.16
C TYR A 145 -9.69 10.68 1.63
N SER A 146 -10.17 11.34 0.59
CA SER A 146 -11.44 10.97 -0.03
C SER A 146 -11.39 11.16 -1.54
N VAL A 147 -11.96 10.19 -2.27
CA VAL A 147 -12.12 10.25 -3.72
C VAL A 147 -13.54 9.89 -4.12
N TYR A 148 -14.01 10.41 -5.25
CA TYR A 148 -15.35 10.11 -5.75
C TYR A 148 -15.44 8.70 -6.34
N THR A 149 -16.64 8.15 -6.27
CA THR A 149 -17.01 6.92 -6.97
C THR A 149 -17.82 7.24 -8.23
N SER A 150 -17.89 6.27 -9.15
CA SER A 150 -18.85 6.33 -10.26
C SER A 150 -19.84 5.20 -10.13
N THR A 151 -21.08 5.46 -10.55
CA THR A 151 -22.18 4.47 -10.52
C THR A 151 -21.81 3.17 -11.22
N ARG A 152 -20.99 3.25 -12.28
CA ARG A 152 -20.57 2.06 -13.06
C ARG A 152 -19.49 1.23 -12.34
N LYS A 153 -18.59 1.88 -11.57
CA LYS A 153 -17.42 1.21 -10.99
C LYS A 153 -17.55 0.91 -9.49
N VAL A 154 -18.49 1.55 -8.80
CA VAL A 154 -18.61 1.40 -7.34
C VAL A 154 -18.92 -0.03 -6.91
N ASN A 155 -19.71 -0.77 -7.69
CA ASN A 155 -20.05 -2.16 -7.37
C ASN A 155 -18.84 -3.09 -7.54
N ASP A 156 -18.06 -2.92 -8.62
CA ASP A 156 -16.85 -3.69 -8.84
C ASP A 156 -15.79 -3.34 -7.79
N PHE A 157 -15.70 -2.08 -7.41
CA PHE A 157 -14.80 -1.64 -6.35
C PHE A 157 -15.18 -2.22 -4.98
N LYS A 158 -16.48 -2.24 -4.63
CA LYS A 158 -16.96 -2.90 -3.41
C LYS A 158 -16.65 -4.39 -3.40
N LYS A 159 -16.82 -5.05 -4.55
CA LYS A 159 -16.48 -6.47 -4.71
C LYS A 159 -14.97 -6.69 -4.49
N ALA A 160 -14.11 -5.87 -5.06
CA ALA A 160 -12.67 -5.94 -4.86
C ALA A 160 -12.27 -5.81 -3.38
N ILE A 161 -12.94 -4.92 -2.63
CA ILE A 161 -12.73 -4.78 -1.17
C ILE A 161 -13.17 -6.04 -0.41
N LEU A 162 -14.32 -6.61 -0.76
CA LEU A 162 -14.83 -7.82 -0.08
C LEU A 162 -13.94 -9.06 -0.36
N GLU A 163 -13.33 -9.11 -1.53
CA GLU A 163 -12.39 -10.17 -1.94
C GLU A 163 -10.96 -9.92 -1.41
N TRP A 164 -10.68 -8.69 -0.97
CA TRP A 164 -9.37 -8.34 -0.43
C TRP A 164 -9.25 -8.82 1.02
N ASN A 165 -8.39 -9.80 1.24
CA ASN A 165 -8.13 -10.39 2.56
C ASN A 165 -6.81 -9.86 3.17
N GLY A 166 -6.66 -8.56 3.17
CA GLY A 166 -5.61 -7.77 3.84
C GLY A 166 -4.27 -8.40 4.13
#